data_fdaeab0dd19c0308a418115ff3c0c683
#
_entry.id   fdaeab0dd19c0308a418115ff3c0c683
#
_cell.length_a   1.000
_cell.length_b   1.000
_cell.length_c   1.000
_cell.angle_alpha   90.00
_cell.angle_beta   90.00
_cell.angle_gamma   90.00
#
_symmetry.space_group_name_H-M   'P 1'
#
loop_
_entity.id
_entity.type
_entity.pdbx_description
1 polymer ?
#
loop_
_entity_poly.entity_id
_entity_poly.type
_entity_poly.pdbx_seq_one_letter_code
_entity_poly.pdbx_strand_id
1 'polypeptide(L)'
;LQKNNTGNSSLEDMNSTNYTTSDYTNAIEKSRSSVVTVESDGSYYSGIIIAKEKETVHILTTTKATKNGSPNVVFDSGVRVSSTVIGDDGESGVALIQVTTNFEVKPFTILDTTALAQGANVVVMSGRNLTTGSAVVSGGIVSEPGVWRMNGTTTWLSSMLEMDTPITSIQEGGAVIDLNGSLVGVVASQPFQGNSRMEYAITANEIKLIYNALKTNGKVTRGALGVVVRDVSSMLAYEKSAQGINIDMKTGVYVQTVVEKKDAGDDLQVGDIITMIDGIEMTSYQDVLARMYMHSAGDTVNVSIIRGGESKQIGVVLQ
;
A
#
# COMPACT_ATOMS: atom_id res chain seq x y z
N LEU A 1 29.29 -29.10 -60.99
CA LEU A 1 28.34 -27.98 -60.94
C LEU A 1 27.53 -28.04 -59.65
N GLN A 2 28.06 -27.37 -58.60
CA GLN A 2 27.35 -27.14 -57.33
C GLN A 2 26.37 -26.01 -57.53
N LYS A 3 25.09 -26.26 -57.29
CA LYS A 3 24.08 -25.20 -57.16
C LYS A 3 24.16 -24.63 -55.76
N ASN A 4 24.60 -23.38 -55.62
CA ASN A 4 24.43 -22.59 -54.43
C ASN A 4 22.95 -22.28 -54.25
N ASN A 5 22.34 -22.82 -53.18
CA ASN A 5 21.00 -22.50 -52.77
C ASN A 5 21.10 -21.26 -51.82
N THR A 6 20.99 -20.08 -52.37
CA THR A 6 20.83 -18.86 -51.57
C THR A 6 19.40 -18.85 -51.03
N GLY A 7 19.22 -19.30 -49.80
CA GLY A 7 17.95 -19.19 -49.10
C GLY A 7 17.58 -17.72 -48.90
N ASN A 8 16.61 -17.29 -49.65
CA ASN A 8 15.93 -16.02 -49.43
C ASN A 8 15.01 -16.19 -48.19
N SER A 9 15.47 -15.79 -47.02
CA SER A 9 14.59 -15.69 -45.89
C SER A 9 13.69 -14.47 -46.10
N SER A 10 12.47 -14.68 -46.56
CA SER A 10 11.49 -13.65 -46.69
C SER A 10 11.06 -13.19 -45.30
N LEU A 11 10.86 -11.88 -45.13
CA LEU A 11 10.28 -11.27 -43.90
C LEU A 11 8.89 -11.83 -43.57
N GLU A 12 8.28 -12.60 -44.47
CA GLU A 12 6.97 -13.23 -44.29
C GLU A 12 6.99 -14.41 -43.29
N ASP A 13 8.15 -15.02 -43.03
CA ASP A 13 8.30 -16.14 -42.07
C ASP A 13 8.38 -15.64 -40.59
N MET A 14 8.37 -14.35 -40.33
CA MET A 14 8.43 -13.80 -38.97
C MET A 14 7.06 -13.74 -38.27
N ASN A 15 5.98 -14.18 -38.89
CA ASN A 15 4.60 -14.03 -38.42
C ASN A 15 4.05 -15.18 -37.57
N SER A 16 4.86 -16.18 -37.19
CA SER A 16 4.38 -17.29 -36.36
C SER A 16 5.20 -17.49 -35.10
N THR A 17 5.44 -16.43 -34.31
CA THR A 17 5.85 -16.64 -32.93
C THR A 17 4.61 -16.96 -32.12
N ASN A 18 4.40 -18.23 -31.79
CA ASN A 18 3.49 -18.63 -30.73
C ASN A 18 4.04 -18.07 -29.39
N TYR A 19 3.64 -16.83 -29.03
CA TYR A 19 3.88 -16.32 -27.70
C TYR A 19 3.04 -17.14 -26.72
N THR A 20 3.67 -17.95 -25.92
CA THR A 20 3.04 -18.48 -24.70
C THR A 20 2.82 -17.31 -23.76
N THR A 21 1.54 -17.05 -23.43
CA THR A 21 1.18 -16.07 -22.39
C THR A 21 1.84 -16.46 -21.08
N SER A 22 2.66 -15.56 -20.53
CA SER A 22 3.25 -15.75 -19.21
C SER A 22 2.23 -15.41 -18.11
N ASP A 23 2.49 -15.88 -16.88
CA ASP A 23 1.66 -15.52 -15.72
C ASP A 23 1.58 -14.00 -15.53
N TYR A 24 2.66 -13.27 -15.83
CA TYR A 24 2.69 -11.82 -15.86
C TYR A 24 1.68 -11.22 -16.85
N THR A 25 1.64 -11.74 -18.08
CA THR A 25 0.67 -11.30 -19.10
C THR A 25 -0.76 -11.52 -18.63
N ASN A 26 -1.04 -12.69 -18.06
CA ASN A 26 -2.37 -13.03 -17.56
C ASN A 26 -2.79 -12.11 -16.39
N ALA A 27 -1.88 -11.80 -15.46
CA ALA A 27 -2.14 -10.88 -14.36
C ALA A 27 -2.46 -9.47 -14.86
N ILE A 28 -1.69 -8.96 -15.83
CA ILE A 28 -1.89 -7.66 -16.46
C ILE A 28 -3.26 -7.59 -17.14
N GLU A 29 -3.61 -8.58 -17.96
CA GLU A 29 -4.90 -8.63 -18.66
C GLU A 29 -6.10 -8.65 -17.70
N LYS A 30 -6.01 -9.41 -16.60
CA LYS A 30 -7.05 -9.47 -15.57
C LYS A 30 -7.28 -8.14 -14.85
N SER A 31 -6.22 -7.34 -14.73
CA SER A 31 -6.18 -6.15 -13.87
C SER A 31 -6.30 -4.84 -14.63
N ARG A 32 -6.07 -4.85 -15.93
CA ARG A 32 -6.04 -3.67 -16.79
C ARG A 32 -7.26 -2.76 -16.61
N SER A 33 -8.48 -3.32 -16.61
CA SER A 33 -9.72 -2.57 -16.46
C SER A 33 -9.96 -1.99 -15.07
N SER A 34 -9.14 -2.38 -14.09
CA SER A 34 -9.20 -1.88 -12.69
C SER A 34 -8.23 -0.73 -12.42
N VAL A 35 -7.38 -0.37 -13.40
CA VAL A 35 -6.46 0.76 -13.33
C VAL A 35 -6.91 1.85 -14.29
N VAL A 36 -6.84 3.10 -13.87
CA VAL A 36 -7.27 4.27 -14.64
C VAL A 36 -6.14 5.28 -14.75
N THR A 37 -6.21 6.14 -15.75
CA THR A 37 -5.38 7.34 -15.83
C THR A 37 -6.10 8.51 -15.19
N VAL A 38 -5.42 9.25 -14.35
CA VAL A 38 -5.92 10.46 -13.69
C VAL A 38 -5.19 11.65 -14.29
N GLU A 39 -5.95 12.51 -14.95
CA GLU A 39 -5.42 13.68 -15.66
C GLU A 39 -5.71 14.95 -14.85
N SER A 40 -4.65 15.67 -14.49
CA SER A 40 -4.71 16.91 -13.74
C SER A 40 -3.67 17.89 -14.28
N ASP A 41 -4.10 19.07 -14.67
CA ASP A 41 -3.24 20.19 -15.11
C ASP A 41 -2.16 19.81 -16.12
N GLY A 42 -2.50 19.02 -17.13
CA GLY A 42 -1.58 18.57 -18.16
C GLY A 42 -0.59 17.48 -17.70
N SER A 43 -0.71 17.03 -16.47
CA SER A 43 0.04 15.90 -15.92
C SER A 43 -0.83 14.64 -15.84
N TYR A 44 -0.19 13.48 -15.94
CA TYR A 44 -0.86 12.18 -15.90
C TYR A 44 -0.33 11.36 -14.73
N TYR A 45 -1.27 10.84 -13.96
CA TYR A 45 -1.04 9.96 -12.83
C TYR A 45 -1.86 8.68 -13.03
N SER A 46 -1.64 7.71 -12.19
CA SER A 46 -2.46 6.51 -12.16
C SER A 46 -3.47 6.56 -11.01
N GLY A 47 -4.51 5.78 -11.15
CA GLY A 47 -5.46 5.51 -10.08
C GLY A 47 -5.95 4.07 -10.15
N ILE A 48 -6.44 3.58 -9.03
CA ILE A 48 -7.01 2.23 -8.91
C ILE A 48 -8.48 2.30 -8.57
N ILE A 49 -9.29 1.48 -9.23
CA ILE A 49 -10.70 1.33 -8.88
C ILE A 49 -10.77 0.43 -7.64
N ILE A 50 -11.13 1.03 -6.50
CA ILE A 50 -11.16 0.32 -5.21
C ILE A 50 -12.55 -0.20 -4.85
N ALA A 51 -13.60 0.49 -5.29
CA ALA A 51 -14.98 0.08 -5.04
C ALA A 51 -15.94 0.62 -6.12
N LYS A 52 -17.08 -0.05 -6.26
CA LYS A 52 -18.24 0.42 -7.04
C LYS A 52 -19.51 0.23 -6.20
N GLU A 53 -20.29 1.29 -6.07
CA GLU A 53 -21.58 1.30 -5.39
C GLU A 53 -22.63 1.87 -6.33
N LYS A 54 -23.42 1.01 -6.94
CA LYS A 54 -24.36 1.38 -8.02
C LYS A 54 -23.61 2.05 -9.18
N GLU A 55 -23.87 3.32 -9.44
CA GLU A 55 -23.22 4.11 -10.49
C GLU A 55 -21.98 4.86 -9.99
N THR A 56 -21.78 4.93 -8.67
CA THR A 56 -20.60 5.60 -8.06
C THR A 56 -19.41 4.65 -8.03
N VAL A 57 -18.31 5.11 -8.60
CA VAL A 57 -17.01 4.40 -8.62
C VAL A 57 -16.02 5.19 -7.78
N HIS A 58 -15.42 4.51 -6.81
CA HIS A 58 -14.38 5.07 -5.96
C HIS A 58 -13.01 4.71 -6.51
N ILE A 59 -12.15 5.71 -6.64
CA ILE A 59 -10.81 5.59 -7.20
C ILE A 59 -9.82 6.21 -6.23
N LEU A 60 -8.80 5.44 -5.86
CA LEU A 60 -7.65 5.96 -5.14
C LEU A 60 -6.58 6.39 -6.14
N THR A 61 -5.95 7.52 -5.87
CA THR A 61 -4.88 8.10 -6.65
C THR A 61 -3.90 8.85 -5.75
N THR A 62 -2.98 9.61 -6.32
CA THR A 62 -2.04 10.44 -5.56
C THR A 62 -2.63 11.81 -5.22
N THR A 63 -2.26 12.38 -4.07
CA THR A 63 -2.59 13.77 -3.69
C THR A 63 -2.06 14.79 -4.69
N LYS A 64 -1.01 14.47 -5.45
CA LYS A 64 -0.51 15.32 -6.54
C LYS A 64 -1.56 15.54 -7.61
N ALA A 65 -2.39 14.53 -7.89
CA ALA A 65 -3.45 14.61 -8.92
C ALA A 65 -4.64 15.46 -8.47
N THR A 66 -4.85 15.65 -7.16
CA THR A 66 -5.99 16.38 -6.61
C THR A 66 -5.64 17.78 -6.09
N LYS A 67 -4.35 18.13 -6.09
CA LYS A 67 -3.81 19.38 -5.51
C LYS A 67 -4.49 20.64 -6.02
N ASN A 68 -4.84 20.68 -7.31
CA ASN A 68 -5.40 21.87 -7.97
C ASN A 68 -6.90 21.70 -8.30
N GLY A 69 -7.56 20.74 -7.70
CA GLY A 69 -9.00 20.50 -7.88
C GLY A 69 -9.32 19.09 -8.35
N SER A 70 -10.52 18.93 -8.90
CA SER A 70 -11.02 17.63 -9.33
C SER A 70 -10.44 17.24 -10.69
N PRO A 71 -9.67 16.14 -10.79
CA PRO A 71 -9.08 15.67 -12.05
C PRO A 71 -10.12 15.00 -12.95
N ASN A 72 -9.75 14.74 -14.22
CA ASN A 72 -10.47 13.82 -15.07
C ASN A 72 -9.92 12.39 -14.94
N VAL A 73 -10.79 11.42 -15.08
CA VAL A 73 -10.45 10.00 -15.08
C VAL A 73 -10.63 9.44 -16.49
N VAL A 74 -9.61 8.78 -17.00
CA VAL A 74 -9.67 8.05 -18.27
C VAL A 74 -9.56 6.56 -17.99
N PHE A 75 -10.62 5.83 -18.28
CA PHE A 75 -10.70 4.39 -18.14
C PHE A 75 -9.91 3.67 -19.24
N ASP A 76 -9.62 2.39 -19.06
CA ASP A 76 -8.90 1.57 -20.07
C ASP A 76 -9.63 1.52 -21.41
N SER A 77 -10.96 1.61 -21.41
CA SER A 77 -11.80 1.75 -22.60
C SER A 77 -11.57 3.05 -23.38
N GLY A 78 -10.86 4.03 -22.82
CA GLY A 78 -10.69 5.37 -23.37
C GLY A 78 -11.80 6.36 -22.98
N VAL A 79 -12.82 5.92 -22.25
CA VAL A 79 -13.88 6.81 -21.76
C VAL A 79 -13.32 7.75 -20.71
N ARG A 80 -13.56 9.05 -20.88
CA ARG A 80 -13.14 10.12 -19.98
C ARG A 80 -14.33 10.64 -19.19
N VAL A 81 -14.17 10.73 -17.87
CA VAL A 81 -15.21 11.18 -16.94
C VAL A 81 -14.60 12.17 -15.94
N SER A 82 -15.31 13.25 -15.65
CA SER A 82 -14.93 14.18 -14.60
C SER A 82 -15.15 13.56 -13.22
N SER A 83 -14.23 13.79 -12.32
CA SER A 83 -14.32 13.27 -10.95
C SER A 83 -14.72 14.35 -9.94
N THR A 84 -15.00 13.91 -8.73
CA THR A 84 -15.13 14.76 -7.54
C THR A 84 -14.13 14.25 -6.49
N VAL A 85 -13.37 15.15 -5.87
CA VAL A 85 -12.48 14.80 -4.76
C VAL A 85 -13.33 14.59 -3.51
N ILE A 86 -13.18 13.43 -2.87
CA ILE A 86 -13.84 13.09 -1.60
C ILE A 86 -12.98 13.53 -0.42
N GLY A 87 -11.67 13.32 -0.55
CA GLY A 87 -10.70 13.69 0.45
C GLY A 87 -9.31 13.18 0.11
N ASP A 88 -8.36 13.57 0.94
CA ASP A 88 -6.98 13.14 0.80
C ASP A 88 -6.31 12.87 2.15
N ASP A 89 -5.22 12.16 2.09
CA ASP A 89 -4.33 11.87 3.19
C ASP A 89 -2.92 12.38 2.83
N GLY A 90 -2.61 13.58 3.30
CA GLY A 90 -1.32 14.21 3.04
C GLY A 90 -0.13 13.39 3.54
N GLU A 91 -0.32 12.59 4.60
CA GLU A 91 0.73 11.76 5.19
C GLU A 91 1.12 10.60 4.27
N SER A 92 0.15 9.86 3.76
CA SER A 92 0.42 8.75 2.82
C SER A 92 0.57 9.21 1.37
N GLY A 93 0.13 10.42 1.05
CA GLY A 93 0.07 10.93 -0.32
C GLY A 93 -1.04 10.31 -1.16
N VAL A 94 -2.05 9.69 -0.54
CA VAL A 94 -3.19 9.05 -1.21
C VAL A 94 -4.40 9.97 -1.18
N ALA A 95 -5.12 10.05 -2.31
CA ALA A 95 -6.38 10.77 -2.42
C ALA A 95 -7.49 9.84 -2.90
N LEU A 96 -8.71 10.10 -2.43
CA LEU A 96 -9.93 9.43 -2.87
C LEU A 96 -10.73 10.37 -3.76
N ILE A 97 -11.00 9.94 -4.97
CA ILE A 97 -11.90 10.60 -5.91
C ILE A 97 -13.06 9.68 -6.25
N GLN A 98 -14.17 10.25 -6.68
CA GLN A 98 -15.30 9.48 -7.19
C GLN A 98 -15.72 9.96 -8.57
N VAL A 99 -16.25 9.05 -9.37
CA VAL A 99 -16.92 9.32 -10.66
C VAL A 99 -18.26 8.61 -10.70
N THR A 100 -19.18 9.12 -11.52
CA THR A 100 -20.44 8.43 -11.83
C THR A 100 -20.34 7.83 -13.22
N THR A 101 -20.63 6.53 -13.34
CA THR A 101 -20.57 5.79 -14.61
C THR A 101 -21.84 4.97 -14.82
N ASN A 102 -22.27 4.86 -16.06
CA ASN A 102 -23.39 3.98 -16.49
C ASN A 102 -22.89 2.69 -17.18
N PHE A 103 -21.58 2.48 -17.19
CA PHE A 103 -20.94 1.27 -17.75
C PHE A 103 -20.31 0.43 -16.63
N GLU A 104 -20.00 -0.80 -16.98
CA GLU A 104 -19.43 -1.74 -16.05
C GLU A 104 -17.94 -1.43 -15.81
N VAL A 105 -17.55 -1.41 -14.56
CA VAL A 105 -16.15 -1.31 -14.10
C VAL A 105 -15.87 -2.41 -13.09
N LYS A 106 -14.63 -2.82 -13.02
CA LYS A 106 -14.18 -3.89 -12.13
C LYS A 106 -13.24 -3.33 -11.05
N PRO A 107 -13.69 -3.26 -9.78
CA PRO A 107 -12.79 -2.97 -8.66
C PRO A 107 -11.76 -4.08 -8.47
N PHE A 108 -10.62 -3.73 -7.89
CA PHE A 108 -9.62 -4.71 -7.50
C PHE A 108 -10.12 -5.66 -6.40
N THR A 109 -9.70 -6.92 -6.49
CA THR A 109 -9.68 -7.82 -5.33
C THR A 109 -8.45 -7.46 -4.51
N ILE A 110 -8.65 -7.16 -3.22
CA ILE A 110 -7.58 -6.77 -2.30
C ILE A 110 -7.03 -8.03 -1.64
N LEU A 111 -5.73 -8.26 -1.74
CA LEU A 111 -5.05 -9.34 -1.03
C LEU A 111 -4.74 -8.90 0.41
N ASP A 112 -4.89 -9.83 1.34
CA ASP A 112 -4.33 -9.65 2.68
C ASP A 112 -2.79 -9.77 2.60
N THR A 113 -2.11 -8.65 2.76
CA THR A 113 -0.66 -8.56 2.59
C THR A 113 0.14 -9.27 3.70
N THR A 114 -0.50 -9.70 4.79
CA THR A 114 0.14 -10.54 5.80
C THR A 114 0.52 -11.92 5.26
N ALA A 115 -0.17 -12.38 4.20
CA ALA A 115 0.12 -13.63 3.50
C ALA A 115 1.20 -13.49 2.41
N LEU A 116 1.65 -12.28 2.12
CA LEU A 116 2.62 -12.02 1.05
C LEU A 116 4.03 -12.39 1.51
N ALA A 117 4.67 -13.31 0.78
CA ALA A 117 6.01 -13.77 1.12
C ALA A 117 7.10 -12.91 0.45
N GLN A 118 8.25 -12.83 1.10
CA GLN A 118 9.48 -12.33 0.48
C GLN A 118 9.83 -13.18 -0.75
N GLY A 119 10.20 -12.53 -1.85
CA GLY A 119 10.44 -13.17 -3.14
C GLY A 119 9.18 -13.42 -3.99
N ALA A 120 7.98 -13.05 -3.50
CA ALA A 120 6.77 -13.11 -4.30
C ALA A 120 6.88 -12.21 -5.53
N ASN A 121 6.46 -12.73 -6.70
CA ASN A 121 6.44 -11.94 -7.93
C ASN A 121 5.33 -10.88 -7.86
N VAL A 122 5.67 -9.67 -8.32
CA VAL A 122 4.73 -8.55 -8.42
C VAL A 122 4.83 -7.85 -9.77
N VAL A 123 3.73 -7.21 -10.15
CA VAL A 123 3.65 -6.33 -11.32
C VAL A 123 3.20 -4.96 -10.87
N VAL A 124 3.91 -3.92 -11.28
CA VAL A 124 3.51 -2.52 -11.10
C VAL A 124 2.87 -2.04 -12.39
N MET A 125 1.66 -1.49 -12.28
CA MET A 125 0.87 -1.05 -13.44
C MET A 125 0.46 0.40 -13.30
N SER A 126 0.65 1.17 -14.40
CA SER A 126 0.00 2.48 -14.57
C SER A 126 -1.37 2.37 -15.22
N GLY A 127 -2.14 3.46 -15.17
CA GLY A 127 -3.20 3.71 -16.13
C GLY A 127 -2.67 3.78 -17.56
N ARG A 128 -3.58 3.85 -18.53
CA ARG A 128 -3.26 3.96 -19.94
C ARG A 128 -2.48 5.25 -20.23
N ASN A 129 -1.32 5.16 -20.83
CA ASN A 129 -0.64 6.33 -21.39
C ASN A 129 -1.45 6.85 -22.59
N LEU A 130 -1.91 8.09 -22.53
CA LEU A 130 -2.81 8.66 -23.53
C LEU A 130 -2.13 8.92 -24.88
N THR A 131 -0.80 8.94 -24.91
CA THR A 131 -0.03 9.11 -26.16
C THR A 131 0.19 7.78 -26.88
N THR A 132 0.60 6.74 -26.11
CA THR A 132 0.94 5.43 -26.71
C THR A 132 -0.24 4.46 -26.75
N GLY A 133 -1.28 4.73 -25.97
CA GLY A 133 -2.44 3.87 -25.83
C GLY A 133 -2.24 2.62 -24.97
N SER A 134 -1.07 2.45 -24.34
CA SER A 134 -0.73 1.28 -23.50
C SER A 134 -0.40 1.69 -22.08
N ALA A 135 -0.65 0.82 -21.12
CA ALA A 135 -0.17 0.99 -19.76
C ALA A 135 1.36 0.80 -19.71
N VAL A 136 2.02 1.50 -18.77
CA VAL A 136 3.39 1.21 -18.41
C VAL A 136 3.37 0.13 -17.33
N VAL A 137 4.09 -0.94 -17.57
CA VAL A 137 4.19 -2.07 -16.63
C VAL A 137 5.64 -2.40 -16.34
N SER A 138 5.92 -2.76 -15.11
CA SER A 138 7.21 -3.31 -14.70
C SER A 138 6.98 -4.49 -13.78
N GLY A 139 7.86 -5.48 -13.84
CA GLY A 139 7.79 -6.69 -13.01
C GLY A 139 9.02 -6.84 -12.15
N GLY A 140 8.85 -7.40 -10.98
CA GLY A 140 9.91 -7.68 -10.02
C GLY A 140 9.44 -8.59 -8.91
N ILE A 141 10.15 -8.56 -7.79
CA ILE A 141 9.80 -9.32 -6.60
C ILE A 141 9.65 -8.41 -5.39
N VAL A 142 8.91 -8.88 -4.42
CA VAL A 142 8.87 -8.30 -3.08
C VAL A 142 10.19 -8.60 -2.39
N SER A 143 10.99 -7.58 -2.15
CA SER A 143 12.26 -7.69 -1.42
C SER A 143 12.02 -7.81 0.07
N GLU A 144 11.07 -7.03 0.60
CA GLU A 144 10.62 -7.13 1.98
C GLU A 144 9.13 -6.72 2.09
N PRO A 145 8.25 -7.61 2.56
CA PRO A 145 6.84 -7.31 2.78
C PRO A 145 6.65 -6.59 4.13
N GLY A 146 5.83 -5.54 4.16
CA GLY A 146 5.44 -4.89 5.41
C GLY A 146 6.54 -4.11 6.12
N VAL A 147 7.49 -3.53 5.38
CA VAL A 147 8.53 -2.66 5.94
C VAL A 147 7.91 -1.36 6.44
N TRP A 148 8.32 -0.94 7.63
CA TRP A 148 7.86 0.35 8.17
C TRP A 148 8.81 1.45 7.74
N ARG A 149 8.28 2.44 7.02
CA ARG A 149 9.05 3.60 6.57
C ARG A 149 8.36 4.89 6.95
N MET A 150 9.14 5.87 7.37
CA MET A 150 8.65 7.24 7.56
C MET A 150 8.42 7.88 6.20
N ASN A 151 7.27 8.52 6.06
CA ASN A 151 6.96 9.28 4.88
C ASN A 151 7.57 10.68 4.96
N GLY A 152 8.63 10.89 4.18
CA GLY A 152 9.24 12.22 4.00
C GLY A 152 9.63 12.92 5.30
N THR A 153 8.96 14.02 5.61
CA THR A 153 9.20 14.87 6.79
C THR A 153 8.29 14.54 7.97
N THR A 154 7.39 13.57 7.84
CA THR A 154 6.44 13.24 8.88
C THR A 154 6.98 12.17 9.82
N THR A 155 6.45 12.12 11.04
CA THR A 155 6.78 11.08 12.02
C THR A 155 5.93 9.83 11.84
N TRP A 156 5.01 9.83 10.85
CA TRP A 156 4.13 8.71 10.59
C TRP A 156 4.83 7.59 9.85
N LEU A 157 4.70 6.38 10.37
CA LEU A 157 5.18 5.16 9.72
C LEU A 157 4.07 4.53 8.91
N SER A 158 4.33 4.28 7.63
CA SER A 158 3.45 3.51 6.76
C SER A 158 3.98 2.10 6.54
N SER A 159 3.06 1.15 6.44
CA SER A 159 3.39 -0.22 6.03
C SER A 159 3.64 -0.25 4.53
N MET A 160 4.86 -0.57 4.14
CA MET A 160 5.31 -0.54 2.76
C MET A 160 5.76 -1.90 2.28
N LEU A 161 5.49 -2.16 1.01
CA LEU A 161 6.19 -3.19 0.25
C LEU A 161 7.47 -2.59 -0.29
N GLU A 162 8.60 -3.20 0.01
CA GLU A 162 9.87 -2.92 -0.66
C GLU A 162 10.04 -3.87 -1.84
N MET A 163 10.37 -3.32 -3.02
CA MET A 163 10.42 -4.06 -4.28
C MET A 163 11.68 -3.71 -5.07
N ASP A 164 12.15 -4.64 -5.89
CA ASP A 164 13.29 -4.46 -6.79
C ASP A 164 12.88 -3.98 -8.20
N THR A 165 11.64 -3.56 -8.39
CA THR A 165 11.09 -3.17 -9.68
C THR A 165 11.16 -1.66 -9.90
N PRO A 166 11.62 -1.17 -11.05
CA PRO A 166 11.66 0.26 -11.33
C PRO A 166 10.26 0.84 -11.45
N ILE A 167 10.07 2.03 -10.89
CA ILE A 167 8.83 2.79 -10.95
C ILE A 167 9.06 4.10 -11.71
N THR A 168 8.11 4.47 -12.54
CA THR A 168 8.09 5.74 -13.28
C THR A 168 7.00 6.66 -12.74
N SER A 169 7.10 7.97 -12.99
CA SER A 169 6.15 8.96 -12.47
C SER A 169 4.69 8.70 -12.89
N ILE A 170 4.45 8.13 -14.07
CA ILE A 170 3.09 7.78 -14.50
C ILE A 170 2.49 6.63 -13.68
N GLN A 171 3.32 5.82 -13.02
CA GLN A 171 2.86 4.73 -12.16
C GLN A 171 2.51 5.20 -10.74
N GLU A 172 2.80 6.46 -10.37
CA GLU A 172 2.37 7.00 -9.07
C GLU A 172 0.85 6.92 -8.91
N GLY A 173 0.38 6.36 -7.81
CA GLY A 173 -1.03 6.05 -7.55
C GLY A 173 -1.54 4.80 -8.28
N GLY A 174 -0.68 4.11 -9.03
CA GLY A 174 -0.99 2.88 -9.74
C GLY A 174 -0.93 1.63 -8.87
N ALA A 175 -1.30 0.51 -9.45
CA ALA A 175 -1.43 -0.77 -8.76
C ALA A 175 -0.11 -1.53 -8.69
N VAL A 176 0.13 -2.15 -7.55
CA VAL A 176 1.01 -3.31 -7.43
C VAL A 176 0.14 -4.54 -7.25
N ILE A 177 0.28 -5.52 -8.13
CA ILE A 177 -0.54 -6.74 -8.15
C ILE A 177 0.32 -7.99 -8.04
N ASP A 178 -0.27 -9.06 -7.51
CA ASP A 178 0.29 -10.41 -7.60
C ASP A 178 0.04 -11.04 -8.98
N LEU A 179 0.56 -12.24 -9.23
CA LEU A 179 0.35 -12.96 -10.49
C LEU A 179 -1.09 -13.47 -10.69
N ASN A 180 -1.95 -13.39 -9.67
CA ASN A 180 -3.38 -13.67 -9.79
C ASN A 180 -4.18 -12.42 -10.21
N GLY A 181 -3.56 -11.25 -10.24
CA GLY A 181 -4.19 -9.96 -10.51
C GLY A 181 -4.86 -9.32 -9.29
N SER A 182 -4.52 -9.77 -8.07
CA SER A 182 -5.00 -9.17 -6.83
C SER A 182 -4.12 -7.99 -6.43
N LEU A 183 -4.72 -6.94 -5.88
CA LEU A 183 -4.01 -5.77 -5.39
C LEU A 183 -3.23 -6.14 -4.12
N VAL A 184 -1.92 -5.93 -4.14
CA VAL A 184 -1.02 -6.09 -2.99
C VAL A 184 -0.49 -4.76 -2.47
N GLY A 185 -0.57 -3.70 -3.27
CA GLY A 185 -0.17 -2.35 -2.86
C GLY A 185 -0.51 -1.28 -3.87
N VAL A 186 -0.26 -0.03 -3.48
CA VAL A 186 -0.39 1.16 -4.34
C VAL A 186 0.92 1.91 -4.34
N VAL A 187 1.38 2.27 -5.53
CA VAL A 187 2.63 3.02 -5.71
C VAL A 187 2.53 4.35 -4.98
N ALA A 188 3.44 4.55 -4.05
CA ALA A 188 3.51 5.78 -3.27
C ALA A 188 4.04 6.95 -4.11
N SER A 189 3.50 8.13 -3.86
CA SER A 189 3.91 9.36 -4.56
C SER A 189 5.01 10.14 -3.84
N GLN A 190 5.43 9.68 -2.66
CA GLN A 190 6.41 10.36 -1.83
C GLN A 190 7.76 9.63 -1.83
N PRO A 191 8.88 10.36 -1.86
CA PRO A 191 10.19 9.74 -1.68
C PRO A 191 10.31 9.25 -0.22
N PHE A 192 10.41 7.96 -0.03
CA PHE A 192 10.71 7.40 1.28
C PHE A 192 12.21 7.50 1.57
N GLN A 193 12.54 7.74 2.84
CA GLN A 193 13.93 7.65 3.30
C GLN A 193 14.33 6.17 3.34
N GLY A 194 15.09 5.75 2.35
CA GLY A 194 15.54 4.36 2.22
C GLY A 194 16.72 4.23 1.27
N ASN A 195 17.11 3.00 0.98
CA ASN A 195 18.15 2.70 0.03
C ASN A 195 17.68 3.11 -1.38
N SER A 196 18.44 3.97 -2.07
CA SER A 196 18.11 4.58 -3.37
C SER A 196 17.92 3.61 -4.56
N ARG A 197 17.98 2.29 -4.32
CA ARG A 197 17.83 1.25 -5.34
C ARG A 197 16.54 0.45 -5.23
N MET A 198 15.78 0.68 -4.17
CA MET A 198 14.54 -0.03 -3.91
C MET A 198 13.37 0.90 -4.06
N GLU A 199 12.26 0.37 -4.56
CA GLU A 199 11.02 1.10 -4.72
C GLU A 199 9.99 0.64 -3.70
N TYR A 200 9.04 1.51 -3.38
CA TYR A 200 8.10 1.31 -2.30
C TYR A 200 6.65 1.47 -2.77
N ALA A 201 5.78 0.63 -2.24
CA ALA A 201 4.34 0.77 -2.37
C ALA A 201 3.68 0.65 -1.00
N ILE A 202 2.61 1.41 -0.77
CA ILE A 202 1.79 1.28 0.43
C ILE A 202 1.07 -0.07 0.35
N THR A 203 1.13 -0.87 1.42
CA THR A 203 0.48 -2.19 1.44
C THR A 203 -1.03 -2.08 1.24
N ALA A 204 -1.62 -3.09 0.61
CA ALA A 204 -3.06 -3.11 0.37
C ALA A 204 -3.88 -3.12 1.67
N ASN A 205 -3.34 -3.67 2.76
CA ASN A 205 -3.99 -3.61 4.08
C ASN A 205 -4.09 -2.16 4.59
N GLU A 206 -3.01 -1.38 4.49
CA GLU A 206 -3.04 0.04 4.87
C GLU A 206 -3.92 0.86 3.93
N ILE A 207 -3.86 0.61 2.62
CA ILE A 207 -4.75 1.25 1.63
C ILE A 207 -6.22 1.06 1.98
N LYS A 208 -6.62 -0.11 2.46
CA LYS A 208 -7.98 -0.39 2.91
C LYS A 208 -8.41 0.50 4.08
N LEU A 209 -7.49 0.72 5.04
CA LEU A 209 -7.75 1.62 6.19
C LEU A 209 -7.89 3.06 5.73
N ILE A 210 -6.96 3.54 4.90
CA ILE A 210 -6.99 4.89 4.30
C ILE A 210 -8.30 5.10 3.53
N TYR A 211 -8.67 4.16 2.65
CA TYR A 211 -9.91 4.23 1.88
C TYR A 211 -11.15 4.37 2.78
N ASN A 212 -11.26 3.54 3.81
CA ASN A 212 -12.40 3.57 4.74
C ASN A 212 -12.48 4.91 5.48
N ALA A 213 -11.36 5.45 5.94
CA ALA A 213 -11.30 6.73 6.62
C ALA A 213 -11.68 7.88 5.68
N LEU A 214 -11.12 7.92 4.47
CA LEU A 214 -11.44 8.95 3.46
C LEU A 214 -12.90 8.87 3.03
N LYS A 215 -13.43 7.67 2.79
CA LYS A 215 -14.83 7.48 2.42
C LYS A 215 -15.80 7.98 3.50
N THR A 216 -15.49 7.74 4.77
CA THR A 216 -16.39 8.06 5.90
C THR A 216 -16.27 9.51 6.31
N ASN A 217 -15.04 10.06 6.38
CA ASN A 217 -14.75 11.33 7.04
C ASN A 217 -14.16 12.38 6.08
N GLY A 218 -13.84 12.03 4.83
CA GLY A 218 -13.15 12.91 3.88
C GLY A 218 -11.68 13.19 4.23
N LYS A 219 -11.21 12.65 5.33
CA LYS A 219 -9.82 12.79 5.81
C LYS A 219 -9.42 11.57 6.62
N VAL A 220 -8.13 11.36 6.74
CA VAL A 220 -7.57 10.35 7.64
C VAL A 220 -7.13 11.05 8.92
N THR A 221 -7.69 10.62 10.04
CA THR A 221 -7.23 11.00 11.37
C THR A 221 -6.47 9.83 11.96
N ARG A 222 -5.35 10.10 12.58
CA ARG A 222 -4.51 9.09 13.22
C ARG A 222 -4.15 9.57 14.60
N GLY A 223 -4.51 8.78 15.60
CA GLY A 223 -3.89 8.90 16.91
C GLY A 223 -2.55 8.15 16.90
N ALA A 224 -1.56 8.61 17.61
CA ALA A 224 -0.29 7.93 17.76
C ALA A 224 -0.01 7.57 19.22
N LEU A 225 0.51 6.36 19.46
CA LEU A 225 0.93 5.93 20.81
C LEU A 225 2.25 6.59 21.25
N GLY A 226 2.93 7.32 20.36
CA GLY A 226 4.21 7.96 20.65
C GLY A 226 5.37 6.97 20.81
N VAL A 227 5.26 5.78 20.24
CA VAL A 227 6.26 4.72 20.37
C VAL A 227 6.59 4.10 19.01
N VAL A 228 7.82 3.59 18.88
CA VAL A 228 8.20 2.69 17.79
C VAL A 228 8.06 1.26 18.30
N VAL A 229 7.38 0.43 17.54
CA VAL A 229 7.04 -0.92 17.94
C VAL A 229 7.50 -1.96 16.92
N ARG A 230 7.55 -3.22 17.35
CA ARG A 230 7.90 -4.37 16.52
C ARG A 230 7.07 -5.58 16.91
N ASP A 231 6.65 -6.38 15.94
CA ASP A 231 5.92 -7.61 16.20
C ASP A 231 6.79 -8.60 16.96
N VAL A 232 6.27 -9.16 18.06
CA VAL A 232 6.97 -10.20 18.83
C VAL A 232 7.24 -11.44 17.97
N SER A 233 6.36 -11.75 17.04
CA SER A 233 6.53 -12.85 16.08
C SER A 233 7.76 -12.70 15.18
N SER A 234 8.18 -11.46 14.88
CA SER A 234 9.34 -11.16 14.04
C SER A 234 10.67 -11.15 14.80
N MET A 235 10.63 -11.22 16.12
CA MET A 235 11.83 -11.23 16.96
C MET A 235 12.48 -12.61 16.98
N LEU A 236 13.80 -12.63 16.86
CA LEU A 236 14.59 -13.85 16.97
C LEU A 236 14.67 -14.33 18.42
N ALA A 237 14.86 -15.62 18.62
CA ALA A 237 14.90 -16.21 19.97
C ALA A 237 15.93 -15.55 20.89
N TYR A 238 17.11 -15.19 20.37
CA TYR A 238 18.13 -14.51 21.14
C TYR A 238 17.73 -13.07 21.54
N GLU A 239 17.01 -12.37 20.66
CA GLU A 239 16.49 -11.02 20.93
C GLU A 239 15.45 -11.07 22.04
N LYS A 240 14.49 -12.01 21.93
CA LYS A 240 13.48 -12.24 22.98
C LYS A 240 14.14 -12.54 24.34
N SER A 241 15.11 -13.44 24.35
CA SER A 241 15.85 -13.79 25.56
C SER A 241 16.58 -12.59 26.17
N ALA A 242 17.23 -11.76 25.36
CA ALA A 242 17.93 -10.56 25.81
C ALA A 242 16.99 -9.51 26.41
N GLN A 243 15.73 -9.49 26.00
CA GLN A 243 14.68 -8.59 26.51
C GLN A 243 13.82 -9.23 27.62
N GLY A 244 14.15 -10.43 28.08
CA GLY A 244 13.34 -11.15 29.07
C GLY A 244 11.96 -11.60 28.57
N ILE A 245 11.78 -11.68 27.27
CA ILE A 245 10.53 -12.13 26.63
C ILE A 245 10.56 -13.66 26.51
N ASN A 246 9.42 -14.31 26.82
CA ASN A 246 9.28 -15.74 26.58
C ASN A 246 9.54 -16.04 25.09
N ILE A 247 10.50 -16.91 24.81
CA ILE A 247 10.90 -17.29 23.45
C ILE A 247 9.77 -17.93 22.64
N ASP A 248 8.81 -18.58 23.33
CA ASP A 248 7.65 -19.21 22.72
C ASP A 248 6.50 -18.23 22.45
N MET A 249 6.59 -16.99 22.91
CA MET A 249 5.57 -15.97 22.67
C MET A 249 5.49 -15.67 21.18
N LYS A 250 4.29 -15.83 20.60
CA LYS A 250 4.05 -15.67 19.15
C LYS A 250 3.27 -14.40 18.79
N THR A 251 2.58 -13.80 19.75
CA THR A 251 1.72 -12.63 19.55
C THR A 251 2.12 -11.49 20.47
N GLY A 252 1.64 -10.28 20.14
CA GLY A 252 1.94 -9.06 20.86
C GLY A 252 2.91 -8.14 20.13
N VAL A 253 2.96 -6.90 20.57
CA VAL A 253 3.72 -5.83 19.92
C VAL A 253 4.69 -5.21 20.91
N TYR A 254 5.98 -5.39 20.66
CA TYR A 254 7.08 -4.95 21.53
C TYR A 254 7.42 -3.49 21.31
N VAL A 255 7.48 -2.70 22.38
CA VAL A 255 7.88 -1.29 22.36
C VAL A 255 9.42 -1.19 22.31
N GLN A 256 9.95 -0.79 21.14
CA GLN A 256 11.40 -0.63 20.94
C GLN A 256 11.91 0.74 21.40
N THR A 257 11.13 1.80 21.16
CA THR A 257 11.54 3.18 21.44
C THR A 257 10.31 4.00 21.82
N VAL A 258 10.46 4.89 22.77
CA VAL A 258 9.49 5.95 23.09
C VAL A 258 9.98 7.22 22.40
N VAL A 259 9.16 7.77 21.50
CA VAL A 259 9.52 8.94 20.66
C VAL A 259 9.35 10.23 21.45
N GLU A 260 8.24 10.34 22.19
CA GLU A 260 7.97 11.48 23.08
C GLU A 260 7.50 11.00 24.44
N LYS A 261 8.10 11.55 25.50
CA LYS A 261 7.61 11.37 26.87
C LYS A 261 6.65 12.52 27.19
N LYS A 262 5.38 12.22 27.49
CA LYS A 262 4.52 13.18 28.17
C LYS A 262 4.77 13.14 29.67
N ASP A 263 4.86 14.31 30.26
CA ASP A 263 4.95 14.46 31.72
C ASP A 263 3.63 14.03 32.36
N ALA A 264 3.66 13.00 33.18
CA ALA A 264 2.63 12.48 34.07
C ALA A 264 1.65 11.45 33.50
N GLY A 265 1.90 10.19 33.78
CA GLY A 265 0.99 9.07 33.67
C GLY A 265 1.71 7.73 33.57
N ASP A 266 0.97 6.65 33.62
CA ASP A 266 1.48 5.31 33.31
C ASP A 266 1.69 5.20 31.78
N ASP A 267 2.75 5.83 31.29
CA ASP A 267 3.08 5.82 29.86
C ASP A 267 3.70 4.49 29.45
N LEU A 268 3.60 4.20 28.14
CA LEU A 268 4.34 3.11 27.51
C LEU A 268 5.84 3.30 27.72
N GLN A 269 6.54 2.21 27.96
CA GLN A 269 7.99 2.16 28.18
C GLN A 269 8.66 1.20 27.22
N VAL A 270 9.93 1.44 26.94
CA VAL A 270 10.75 0.46 26.21
C VAL A 270 10.74 -0.87 26.96
N GLY A 271 10.47 -1.94 26.26
CA GLY A 271 10.36 -3.28 26.87
C GLY A 271 8.92 -3.73 27.13
N ASP A 272 7.93 -2.85 27.05
CA ASP A 272 6.54 -3.26 27.14
C ASP A 272 6.15 -4.12 25.94
N ILE A 273 5.25 -5.07 26.17
CA ILE A 273 4.59 -5.82 25.11
C ILE A 273 3.12 -5.46 25.14
N ILE A 274 2.65 -4.74 24.13
CA ILE A 274 1.24 -4.41 23.96
C ILE A 274 0.50 -5.68 23.52
N THR A 275 -0.51 -6.07 24.30
CA THR A 275 -1.33 -7.27 24.05
C THR A 275 -2.75 -6.93 23.64
N MET A 276 -3.33 -5.81 24.16
CA MET A 276 -4.66 -5.33 23.79
C MET A 276 -4.70 -3.82 23.75
N ILE A 277 -5.57 -3.26 22.89
CA ILE A 277 -5.97 -1.85 22.90
C ILE A 277 -7.50 -1.82 22.90
N ASP A 278 -8.11 -1.17 23.89
CA ASP A 278 -9.56 -1.09 24.12
C ASP A 278 -10.24 -2.47 24.10
N GLY A 279 -9.59 -3.48 24.69
CA GLY A 279 -10.11 -4.85 24.77
C GLY A 279 -9.98 -5.67 23.49
N ILE A 280 -9.37 -5.09 22.43
CA ILE A 280 -9.09 -5.82 21.18
C ILE A 280 -7.64 -6.34 21.22
N GLU A 281 -7.45 -7.60 20.90
CA GLU A 281 -6.12 -8.24 20.89
C GLU A 281 -5.22 -7.63 19.79
N MET A 282 -3.96 -7.37 20.16
CA MET A 282 -2.91 -6.90 19.25
C MET A 282 -1.94 -8.05 18.98
N THR A 283 -2.06 -8.69 17.84
CA THR A 283 -1.18 -9.79 17.42
C THR A 283 0.01 -9.29 16.61
N SER A 284 -0.18 -8.14 15.97
CA SER A 284 0.78 -7.50 15.09
C SER A 284 0.69 -5.97 15.19
N TYR A 285 1.67 -5.29 14.66
CA TYR A 285 1.62 -3.84 14.49
C TYR A 285 0.45 -3.40 13.59
N GLN A 286 0.03 -4.23 12.65
CA GLN A 286 -1.12 -3.91 11.80
C GLN A 286 -2.42 -3.76 12.60
N ASP A 287 -2.60 -4.55 13.65
CA ASP A 287 -3.74 -4.41 14.55
C ASP A 287 -3.67 -3.07 15.32
N VAL A 288 -2.46 -2.70 15.77
CA VAL A 288 -2.24 -1.39 16.42
C VAL A 288 -2.56 -0.27 15.45
N LEU A 289 -2.07 -0.33 14.21
CA LEU A 289 -2.35 0.67 13.17
C LEU A 289 -3.85 0.80 12.91
N ALA A 290 -4.54 -0.34 12.74
CA ALA A 290 -5.98 -0.35 12.53
C ALA A 290 -6.75 0.33 13.67
N ARG A 291 -6.29 0.15 14.93
CA ARG A 291 -6.88 0.85 16.08
C ARG A 291 -6.59 2.34 16.04
N MET A 292 -5.36 2.74 15.71
CA MET A 292 -4.97 4.16 15.63
C MET A 292 -5.76 4.92 14.55
N TYR A 293 -6.14 4.28 13.44
CA TYR A 293 -7.03 4.87 12.43
C TYR A 293 -8.47 5.14 12.92
N MET A 294 -8.86 4.60 14.08
CA MET A 294 -10.18 4.82 14.69
C MET A 294 -10.18 5.93 15.73
N HIS A 295 -9.02 6.48 16.06
CA HIS A 295 -8.83 7.49 17.10
C HIS A 295 -8.12 8.73 16.56
N SER A 296 -8.31 9.84 17.27
CA SER A 296 -7.66 11.12 16.97
C SER A 296 -6.62 11.46 18.04
N ALA A 297 -5.71 12.37 17.72
CA ALA A 297 -4.81 12.94 18.71
C ALA A 297 -5.63 13.57 19.87
N GLY A 298 -5.23 13.30 21.10
CA GLY A 298 -5.92 13.72 22.32
C GLY A 298 -6.90 12.69 22.89
N ASP A 299 -7.31 11.67 22.13
CA ASP A 299 -8.12 10.57 22.66
C ASP A 299 -7.30 9.74 23.67
N THR A 300 -7.99 9.13 24.63
CA THR A 300 -7.36 8.17 25.57
C THR A 300 -7.79 6.78 25.24
N VAL A 301 -6.82 5.88 25.03
CA VAL A 301 -7.06 4.45 24.80
C VAL A 301 -6.57 3.63 25.99
N ASN A 302 -7.28 2.53 26.28
CA ASN A 302 -6.87 1.57 27.31
C ASN A 302 -5.94 0.52 26.69
N VAL A 303 -4.70 0.49 27.14
CA VAL A 303 -3.67 -0.43 26.63
C VAL A 303 -3.35 -1.48 27.67
N SER A 304 -3.52 -2.76 27.32
CA SER A 304 -3.05 -3.88 28.12
C SER A 304 -1.64 -4.23 27.69
N ILE A 305 -0.72 -4.30 28.63
CA ILE A 305 0.71 -4.57 28.39
C ILE A 305 1.22 -5.69 29.28
N ILE A 306 2.33 -6.29 28.86
CA ILE A 306 3.19 -7.10 29.73
C ILE A 306 4.47 -6.27 29.97
N ARG A 307 4.75 -5.96 31.23
CA ARG A 307 5.94 -5.22 31.68
C ARG A 307 6.68 -6.03 32.73
N GLY A 308 7.91 -6.42 32.46
CA GLY A 308 8.71 -7.24 33.38
C GLY A 308 8.07 -8.60 33.72
N GLY A 309 7.29 -9.16 32.81
CA GLY A 309 6.56 -10.45 32.98
C GLY A 309 5.20 -10.31 33.66
N GLU A 310 4.81 -9.12 34.11
CA GLU A 310 3.52 -8.84 34.76
C GLU A 310 2.55 -8.16 33.76
N SER A 311 1.28 -8.60 33.77
CA SER A 311 0.22 -7.94 33.01
C SER A 311 -0.26 -6.68 33.72
N LYS A 312 -0.33 -5.57 32.97
CA LYS A 312 -0.83 -4.27 33.45
C LYS A 312 -1.79 -3.65 32.42
N GLN A 313 -2.64 -2.76 32.90
CA GLN A 313 -3.51 -1.93 32.04
C GLN A 313 -3.20 -0.46 32.34
N ILE A 314 -2.97 0.31 31.27
CA ILE A 314 -2.65 1.74 31.34
C ILE A 314 -3.53 2.53 30.40
N GLY A 315 -3.85 3.77 30.75
CA GLY A 315 -4.52 4.72 29.88
C GLY A 315 -3.49 5.56 29.15
N VAL A 316 -3.46 5.48 27.81
CA VAL A 316 -2.51 6.24 27.00
C VAL A 316 -3.27 7.34 26.26
N VAL A 317 -2.85 8.60 26.42
CA VAL A 317 -3.35 9.73 25.65
C VAL A 317 -2.61 9.77 24.32
N LEU A 318 -3.33 9.64 23.20
CA LEU A 318 -2.78 9.66 21.86
C LEU A 318 -2.25 11.04 21.48
N GLN A 319 -1.18 11.03 20.68
CA GLN A 319 -0.54 12.23 20.11
C GLN A 319 -1.15 12.57 18.76
#